data_29c64543e554ba131474be80ff535e70
#
_entry.id   29c64543e554ba131474be80ff535e70
#
_cell.length_a   1.000
_cell.length_b   1.000
_cell.length_c   1.000
_cell.angle_alpha   90.00
_cell.angle_beta   90.00
_cell.angle_gamma   90.00
#
_symmetry.space_group_name_H-M   'P 1'
#
loop_
_entity.id
_entity.type
_entity.pdbx_description
1 polymer ?
#
loop_
_entity_poly.entity_id
_entity_poly.type
_entity_poly.pdbx_seq_one_letter_code
_entity_poly.pdbx_strand_id
1 'polypeptide(L)'
;MERRKYIAIVSAAAVVIVVAVCVYLAQLSATVAGNLMTSVDEISRHDVETIEGTLNNCYARLGAVADRLEVYDVQTVHEAQEQLNLEAASSAMFNAVYLMEADGTLYSSSYVRLGADEHAYDELMEDGREHFAMLYDDENGRLETTKESLIFGIRLPDTEIGGRTFVAMLARSDLSTISSQLVIESFDGQGVSSVVNARGYYIVSASPATDLAGRDNFYDTLEAGRIDDGVTVEDIRRNIAAGESFVINCTTSAGEDLVMSFAPVAGTEWSFIMTVPTEVFSQRFAPFIAMTVGMLGAMVAVISIMLAVIYRFMRQSIQARAEAVARTEFLSNMSHEIRTPLNGIIGLNHLMERHVDDATAMRDYVNRLGKAAQYLLSLVNDILDMSKLQAGKVDLTSEPFDVNALVDNVCEMQRGPMADRGIRFELSRTVEHPWLRGDEVRLSQVLMNILSNAVKFTPEGGRITMKVHEAVYASGNEAVLTVSIADTGCGMTKEFAEHVFDAFTQERNRNSDSQKGTGLGMSISYLLMTQMGGSITVESEPGCGSCFTVIVTLPTVANGDEPTLAQAPSLISPSVEGAEGRGGTERAEGAEGEVAETARVAEAPGAPG
;
A
#
# COMPACT_ATOMS: atom_id res chain seq x y z
N MET A 1 2.87 -24.15 5.14
CA MET A 1 1.69 -23.71 5.94
C MET A 1 1.83 -22.27 6.45
N GLU A 2 2.96 -21.85 6.95
CA GLU A 2 3.20 -20.51 7.52
C GLU A 2 3.08 -19.35 6.52
N ARG A 3 3.54 -19.51 5.27
CA ARG A 3 3.43 -18.48 4.23
C ARG A 3 1.96 -18.10 3.95
N ARG A 4 1.05 -19.07 3.93
CA ARG A 4 -0.39 -18.82 3.73
C ARG A 4 -1.01 -18.08 4.92
N LYS A 5 -0.61 -18.41 6.15
CA LYS A 5 -1.06 -17.71 7.37
C LYS A 5 -0.58 -16.26 7.38
N TYR A 6 0.69 -16.01 7.03
CA TYR A 6 1.23 -14.66 6.99
C TYR A 6 0.54 -13.78 5.91
N ILE A 7 0.36 -14.32 4.70
CA ILE A 7 -0.38 -13.61 3.64
C ILE A 7 -1.81 -13.30 4.10
N ALA A 8 -2.49 -14.24 4.76
CA ALA A 8 -3.84 -14.03 5.27
C ALA A 8 -3.89 -12.93 6.35
N ILE A 9 -2.90 -12.88 7.26
CA ILE A 9 -2.82 -11.84 8.29
C ILE A 9 -2.57 -10.46 7.67
N VAL A 10 -1.63 -10.36 6.72
CA VAL A 10 -1.32 -9.09 6.03
C VAL A 10 -2.51 -8.62 5.21
N SER A 11 -3.19 -9.55 4.50
CA SER A 11 -4.40 -9.21 3.73
C SER A 11 -5.54 -8.77 4.64
N ALA A 12 -5.75 -9.44 5.78
CA ALA A 12 -6.74 -9.04 6.77
C ALA A 12 -6.45 -7.66 7.37
N ALA A 13 -5.18 -7.37 7.71
CA ALA A 13 -4.77 -6.06 8.19
C ALA A 13 -4.98 -4.96 7.13
N ALA A 14 -4.67 -5.23 5.86
CA ALA A 14 -4.91 -4.30 4.77
C ALA A 14 -6.41 -3.99 4.59
N VAL A 15 -7.26 -5.01 4.66
CA VAL A 15 -8.73 -4.83 4.59
C VAL A 15 -9.23 -3.98 5.75
N VAL A 16 -8.77 -4.23 6.98
CA VAL A 16 -9.14 -3.45 8.17
C VAL A 16 -8.75 -1.98 8.00
N ILE A 17 -7.54 -1.70 7.50
CA ILE A 17 -7.08 -0.32 7.24
C ILE A 17 -7.96 0.36 6.19
N VAL A 18 -8.27 -0.32 5.08
CA VAL A 18 -9.14 0.25 4.03
C VAL A 18 -10.53 0.55 4.58
N VAL A 19 -11.13 -0.37 5.34
CA VAL A 19 -12.44 -0.16 5.97
C VAL A 19 -12.39 1.02 6.95
N ALA A 20 -11.37 1.11 7.78
CA ALA A 20 -11.20 2.22 8.72
C ALA A 20 -11.07 3.58 8.00
N VAL A 21 -10.33 3.64 6.90
CA VAL A 21 -10.21 4.84 6.06
C VAL A 21 -11.54 5.22 5.43
N CYS A 22 -12.29 4.25 4.88
CA CYS A 22 -13.61 4.51 4.31
C CYS A 22 -14.60 5.03 5.35
N VAL A 23 -14.63 4.44 6.56
CA VAL A 23 -15.47 4.89 7.67
C VAL A 23 -15.09 6.30 8.11
N TYR A 24 -13.78 6.58 8.24
CA TYR A 24 -13.29 7.92 8.59
C TYR A 24 -13.68 8.97 7.55
N LEU A 25 -13.53 8.68 6.25
CA LEU A 25 -13.91 9.60 5.18
C LEU A 25 -15.42 9.85 5.15
N ALA A 26 -16.23 8.82 5.35
CA ALA A 26 -17.69 8.96 5.45
C ALA A 26 -18.09 9.83 6.67
N GLN A 27 -17.46 9.63 7.81
CA GLN A 27 -17.69 10.41 9.02
C GLN A 27 -17.23 11.86 8.86
N LEU A 28 -16.09 12.09 8.21
CA LEU A 28 -15.59 13.43 7.89
C LEU A 28 -16.55 14.17 6.98
N SER A 29 -17.06 13.52 5.93
CA SER A 29 -18.05 14.10 5.00
C SER A 29 -19.34 14.49 5.71
N ALA A 30 -19.87 13.61 6.58
CA ALA A 30 -21.06 13.90 7.37
C ALA A 30 -20.85 15.05 8.36
N THR A 31 -19.68 15.14 9.00
CA THR A 31 -19.33 16.23 9.92
C THR A 31 -19.21 17.56 9.19
N VAL A 32 -18.59 17.57 8.01
CA VAL A 32 -18.49 18.78 7.17
C VAL A 32 -19.85 19.26 6.74
N ALA A 33 -20.74 18.36 6.30
CA ALA A 33 -22.12 18.71 5.90
C ALA A 33 -22.93 19.25 7.09
N GLY A 34 -22.82 18.67 8.28
CA GLY A 34 -23.50 19.15 9.48
C GLY A 34 -23.02 20.52 9.93
N ASN A 35 -21.69 20.74 9.92
CA ASN A 35 -21.12 22.05 10.28
C ASN A 35 -21.53 23.14 9.28
N LEU A 36 -21.73 22.77 8.03
CA LEU A 36 -22.19 23.66 6.98
C LEU A 36 -23.57 24.24 7.30
N MET A 37 -24.56 23.42 7.58
CA MET A 37 -25.91 23.87 7.92
C MET A 37 -25.89 24.78 9.14
N THR A 38 -25.08 24.43 10.16
CA THR A 38 -24.93 25.27 11.34
C THR A 38 -24.31 26.63 11.02
N SER A 39 -23.28 26.66 10.17
CA SER A 39 -22.62 27.91 9.77
C SER A 39 -23.55 28.81 8.94
N VAL A 40 -24.35 28.25 8.04
CA VAL A 40 -25.33 29.02 7.26
C VAL A 40 -26.39 29.61 8.16
N ASP A 41 -26.89 28.85 9.15
CA ASP A 41 -27.87 29.33 10.13
C ASP A 41 -27.31 30.46 11.01
N GLU A 42 -26.08 30.32 11.52
CA GLU A 42 -25.43 31.35 12.33
C GLU A 42 -25.20 32.65 11.56
N ILE A 43 -24.70 32.56 10.31
CA ILE A 43 -24.50 33.74 9.47
C ILE A 43 -25.84 34.37 9.12
N SER A 44 -26.84 33.56 8.78
CA SER A 44 -28.20 34.05 8.49
C SER A 44 -28.80 34.84 9.66
N ARG A 45 -28.62 34.35 10.90
CA ARG A 45 -29.07 35.10 12.10
C ARG A 45 -28.33 36.42 12.30
N HIS A 46 -27.01 36.42 12.08
CA HIS A 46 -26.22 37.65 12.18
C HIS A 46 -26.66 38.68 11.12
N ASP A 47 -26.94 38.21 9.91
CA ASP A 47 -27.42 39.07 8.82
C ASP A 47 -28.83 39.65 9.15
N VAL A 48 -29.72 38.84 9.76
CA VAL A 48 -31.01 39.31 10.25
C VAL A 48 -30.85 40.39 11.34
N GLU A 49 -29.93 40.22 12.30
CA GLU A 49 -29.65 41.26 13.30
C GLU A 49 -29.21 42.58 12.65
N THR A 50 -28.49 42.51 11.55
CA THR A 50 -28.08 43.71 10.79
C THR A 50 -29.27 44.40 10.11
N ILE A 51 -30.19 43.59 9.54
CA ILE A 51 -31.44 44.11 8.95
C ILE A 51 -32.30 44.72 10.02
N GLU A 52 -32.51 44.04 11.14
CA GLU A 52 -33.27 44.58 12.29
C GLU A 52 -32.69 45.87 12.85
N GLY A 53 -31.33 45.94 12.91
CA GLY A 53 -30.65 47.16 13.27
C GLY A 53 -30.94 48.33 12.32
N THR A 54 -31.03 48.06 11.01
CA THR A 54 -31.40 49.03 10.00
C THR A 54 -32.87 49.49 10.14
N LEU A 55 -33.80 48.56 10.35
CA LEU A 55 -35.20 48.85 10.58
C LEU A 55 -35.41 49.66 11.87
N ASN A 56 -34.76 49.25 12.95
CA ASN A 56 -34.79 49.97 14.23
C ASN A 56 -34.25 51.41 14.11
N ASN A 57 -33.24 51.62 13.27
CA ASN A 57 -32.76 52.96 13.00
C ASN A 57 -33.79 53.82 12.23
N CYS A 58 -34.55 53.22 11.30
CA CYS A 58 -35.64 53.88 10.62
C CYS A 58 -36.73 54.31 11.63
N TYR A 59 -37.14 53.40 12.53
CA TYR A 59 -38.15 53.67 13.54
C TYR A 59 -37.68 54.72 14.55
N ALA A 60 -36.43 54.65 15.00
CA ALA A 60 -35.83 55.64 15.91
C ALA A 60 -35.80 57.05 15.29
N ARG A 61 -35.53 57.14 13.97
CA ARG A 61 -35.58 58.41 13.26
C ARG A 61 -36.98 59.00 13.19
N LEU A 62 -37.99 58.18 12.90
CA LEU A 62 -39.40 58.59 12.93
C LEU A 62 -39.80 59.04 14.33
N GLY A 63 -39.43 58.29 15.39
CA GLY A 63 -39.63 58.69 16.76
C GLY A 63 -39.02 60.06 17.09
N ALA A 64 -37.79 60.28 16.65
CA ALA A 64 -37.15 61.60 16.86
C ALA A 64 -37.86 62.77 16.13
N VAL A 65 -38.54 62.48 15.00
CA VAL A 65 -39.42 63.47 14.35
C VAL A 65 -40.64 63.71 15.21
N ALA A 66 -41.29 62.65 15.72
CA ALA A 66 -42.44 62.75 16.58
C ALA A 66 -42.14 63.56 17.86
N ASP A 67 -40.98 63.25 18.52
CA ASP A 67 -40.51 64.01 19.68
C ASP A 67 -40.28 65.49 19.39
N ARG A 68 -39.76 65.79 18.19
CA ARG A 68 -39.59 67.19 17.76
C ARG A 68 -40.89 67.92 17.60
N LEU A 69 -41.95 67.28 17.06
CA LEU A 69 -43.29 67.88 16.96
C LEU A 69 -43.84 68.27 18.35
N GLU A 70 -43.61 67.45 19.35
CA GLU A 70 -44.00 67.71 20.73
C GLU A 70 -43.15 68.83 21.38
N VAL A 71 -41.80 68.74 21.30
CA VAL A 71 -40.86 69.66 21.92
C VAL A 71 -41.01 71.09 21.35
N TYR A 72 -41.23 71.25 20.05
CA TYR A 72 -41.41 72.54 19.40
C TYR A 72 -42.83 73.11 19.56
N ASP A 73 -43.72 72.48 20.27
CA ASP A 73 -45.10 72.87 20.51
C ASP A 73 -45.80 73.29 19.18
N VAL A 74 -45.75 72.39 18.22
CA VAL A 74 -46.25 72.62 16.83
C VAL A 74 -47.78 72.81 16.90
N GLN A 75 -48.26 74.00 16.58
CA GLN A 75 -49.69 74.36 16.71
C GLN A 75 -50.49 74.16 15.43
N THR A 76 -49.86 74.06 14.29
CA THR A 76 -50.52 73.95 12.99
C THR A 76 -50.03 72.74 12.18
N VAL A 77 -50.90 72.17 11.36
CA VAL A 77 -50.53 71.07 10.44
C VAL A 77 -49.46 71.51 9.46
N HIS A 78 -49.42 72.81 9.08
CA HIS A 78 -48.40 73.33 8.17
C HIS A 78 -47.00 73.35 8.81
N GLU A 79 -46.87 73.73 10.08
CA GLU A 79 -45.61 73.65 10.84
C GLU A 79 -45.18 72.19 11.01
N ALA A 80 -46.11 71.26 11.23
CA ALA A 80 -45.80 69.85 11.28
C ALA A 80 -45.22 69.37 9.93
N GLN A 81 -45.86 69.70 8.83
CA GLN A 81 -45.38 69.37 7.49
C GLN A 81 -44.00 69.96 7.18
N GLU A 82 -43.68 71.15 7.73
CA GLU A 82 -42.32 71.74 7.64
C GLU A 82 -41.26 70.84 8.33
N GLN A 83 -41.57 70.31 9.51
CA GLN A 83 -40.67 69.37 10.21
C GLN A 83 -40.55 68.03 9.45
N LEU A 84 -41.64 67.52 8.88
CA LEU A 84 -41.60 66.33 8.04
C LEU A 84 -40.75 66.55 6.78
N ASN A 85 -40.84 67.71 6.16
CA ASN A 85 -40.05 68.08 4.97
C ASN A 85 -38.56 68.16 5.29
N LEU A 86 -38.18 68.73 6.44
CA LEU A 86 -36.79 68.79 6.90
C LEU A 86 -36.21 67.37 7.05
N GLU A 87 -36.98 66.43 7.56
CA GLU A 87 -36.53 65.03 7.71
C GLU A 87 -36.43 64.37 6.33
N ALA A 88 -37.44 64.48 5.48
CA ALA A 88 -37.41 63.91 4.14
C ALA A 88 -36.26 64.47 3.30
N ALA A 89 -35.98 65.79 3.39
CA ALA A 89 -34.89 66.46 2.65
C ALA A 89 -33.49 66.11 3.20
N SER A 90 -33.38 65.82 4.49
CA SER A 90 -32.13 65.49 5.15
C SER A 90 -31.80 63.97 5.20
N SER A 91 -32.81 63.14 4.98
CA SER A 91 -32.69 61.69 5.04
C SER A 91 -32.23 61.10 3.70
N ALA A 92 -31.21 60.25 3.74
CA ALA A 92 -30.84 59.43 2.58
C ALA A 92 -31.81 58.25 2.39
N MET A 93 -32.67 57.95 3.38
CA MET A 93 -33.52 56.76 3.40
C MET A 93 -34.98 57.10 3.05
N PHE A 94 -35.49 58.25 3.48
CA PHE A 94 -36.87 58.59 3.32
C PHE A 94 -37.09 59.57 2.19
N ASN A 95 -37.97 59.18 1.26
CA ASN A 95 -38.36 60.02 0.14
C ASN A 95 -39.52 60.97 0.50
N ALA A 96 -40.36 60.55 1.45
CA ALA A 96 -41.47 61.34 2.00
C ALA A 96 -41.79 60.87 3.42
N VAL A 97 -42.29 61.77 4.26
CA VAL A 97 -42.81 61.47 5.61
C VAL A 97 -44.21 61.99 5.72
N TYR A 98 -45.09 61.26 6.39
CA TYR A 98 -46.50 61.53 6.49
C TYR A 98 -46.96 61.50 7.95
N LEU A 99 -47.93 62.28 8.30
CA LEU A 99 -48.77 62.14 9.50
C LEU A 99 -50.10 61.55 9.10
N MET A 100 -50.62 60.60 9.84
CA MET A 100 -51.87 59.90 9.58
C MET A 100 -52.90 60.17 10.67
N GLU A 101 -54.09 60.62 10.27
CA GLU A 101 -55.26 60.74 11.14
C GLU A 101 -55.92 59.38 11.34
N ALA A 102 -56.84 59.26 12.33
CA ALA A 102 -57.53 58.05 12.63
C ALA A 102 -58.49 57.57 11.49
N ASP A 103 -58.84 58.40 10.56
CA ASP A 103 -59.60 58.07 9.37
C ASP A 103 -58.77 57.65 8.17
N GLY A 104 -57.46 57.50 8.35
CA GLY A 104 -56.50 57.14 7.28
C GLY A 104 -56.11 58.29 6.39
N THR A 105 -56.51 59.55 6.68
CA THR A 105 -56.04 60.72 5.95
C THR A 105 -54.56 60.98 6.20
N LEU A 106 -53.76 61.16 5.15
CA LEU A 106 -52.32 61.42 5.23
C LEU A 106 -51.97 62.87 4.91
N TYR A 107 -51.08 63.43 5.69
CA TYR A 107 -50.46 64.75 5.48
C TYR A 107 -48.98 64.58 5.16
N SER A 108 -48.65 64.86 3.91
CA SER A 108 -47.33 64.65 3.35
C SER A 108 -46.33 65.76 3.70
N SER A 109 -45.05 65.40 3.77
CA SER A 109 -43.92 66.31 3.80
C SER A 109 -43.87 67.23 2.57
N SER A 110 -44.49 66.88 1.47
CA SER A 110 -44.63 67.74 0.25
C SER A 110 -45.84 68.69 0.31
N TYR A 111 -46.44 68.88 1.52
CA TYR A 111 -47.59 69.76 1.77
C TYR A 111 -48.89 69.33 1.10
N VAL A 112 -49.00 68.07 0.70
CA VAL A 112 -50.17 67.46 0.10
C VAL A 112 -50.97 66.74 1.16
N ARG A 113 -52.32 66.83 1.08
CA ARG A 113 -53.25 65.98 1.83
C ARG A 113 -53.76 64.90 0.89
N LEU A 114 -53.50 63.66 1.28
CA LEU A 114 -53.92 62.47 0.55
C LEU A 114 -55.21 61.90 1.18
N GLY A 115 -56.11 61.39 0.35
CA GLY A 115 -57.37 60.82 0.85
C GLY A 115 -57.16 59.56 1.70
N ALA A 116 -58.11 59.26 2.56
CA ALA A 116 -58.08 58.07 3.39
C ALA A 116 -57.95 56.77 2.58
N ASP A 117 -57.05 55.91 2.96
CA ASP A 117 -56.99 54.54 2.51
C ASP A 117 -57.45 53.63 3.64
N GLU A 118 -58.79 53.27 3.63
CA GLU A 118 -59.37 52.49 4.68
C GLU A 118 -58.69 51.11 4.89
N HIS A 119 -58.14 50.52 3.85
CA HIS A 119 -57.51 49.18 3.95
C HIS A 119 -56.10 49.21 4.55
N ALA A 120 -55.29 50.23 4.23
CA ALA A 120 -53.94 50.34 4.84
C ALA A 120 -54.03 50.68 6.34
N TYR A 121 -55.09 51.38 6.77
CA TYR A 121 -55.31 51.75 8.14
C TYR A 121 -55.77 50.56 9.00
N ASP A 122 -56.65 49.69 8.46
CA ASP A 122 -57.17 48.53 9.18
C ASP A 122 -56.09 47.52 9.50
N GLU A 123 -55.20 47.21 8.53
CA GLU A 123 -54.00 46.35 8.76
C GLU A 123 -53.06 46.91 9.83
N LEU A 124 -52.90 48.23 9.88
CA LEU A 124 -52.05 48.92 10.84
C LEU A 124 -52.56 48.98 12.25
N MET A 125 -53.87 49.07 12.42
CA MET A 125 -54.50 49.27 13.72
C MET A 125 -54.97 47.95 14.38
N GLU A 126 -55.25 46.91 13.61
CA GLU A 126 -55.68 45.60 14.13
C GLU A 126 -54.56 44.86 14.89
N ASP A 127 -53.31 45.05 14.53
CA ASP A 127 -52.19 44.20 15.02
C ASP A 127 -51.54 44.67 16.32
N GLY A 128 -51.88 45.85 16.84
CA GLY A 128 -51.38 46.37 18.11
C GLY A 128 -49.88 46.63 18.18
N ARG A 129 -49.16 46.55 17.06
CA ARG A 129 -47.69 46.78 16.98
C ARG A 129 -47.35 48.25 17.14
N GLU A 130 -46.28 48.58 17.85
CA GLU A 130 -45.79 49.95 17.99
C GLU A 130 -45.08 50.43 16.72
N HIS A 131 -44.48 49.51 15.97
CA HIS A 131 -43.71 49.75 14.73
C HIS A 131 -44.13 48.75 13.67
N PHE A 132 -44.12 49.16 12.41
CA PHE A 132 -44.39 48.28 11.29
C PHE A 132 -43.59 48.70 10.07
N ALA A 133 -43.36 47.71 9.19
CA ALA A 133 -42.82 47.92 7.85
C ALA A 133 -43.61 47.09 6.84
N MET A 134 -44.02 47.65 5.75
CA MET A 134 -44.83 46.96 4.72
C MET A 134 -44.36 47.35 3.33
N LEU A 135 -44.49 46.42 2.38
CA LEU A 135 -44.37 46.72 0.95
C LEU A 135 -45.68 47.36 0.47
N TYR A 136 -45.57 48.49 -0.15
CA TYR A 136 -46.67 49.23 -0.72
C TYR A 136 -46.55 49.33 -2.23
N ASP A 137 -47.51 48.75 -2.91
CA ASP A 137 -47.68 48.92 -4.37
C ASP A 137 -48.76 49.94 -4.64
N ASP A 138 -48.35 51.07 -5.16
CA ASP A 138 -49.26 52.17 -5.43
C ASP A 138 -49.83 52.10 -6.87
N GLU A 139 -50.60 51.03 -7.18
CA GLU A 139 -51.29 50.89 -8.48
C GLU A 139 -52.22 52.05 -8.77
N ASN A 140 -52.65 52.79 -7.74
CA ASN A 140 -53.58 53.90 -7.85
C ASN A 140 -52.97 55.30 -7.69
N GLY A 141 -51.63 55.42 -7.51
CA GLY A 141 -50.90 56.69 -7.38
C GLY A 141 -51.21 57.51 -6.13
N ARG A 142 -51.71 56.85 -5.06
CA ARG A 142 -52.18 57.51 -3.81
C ARG A 142 -51.02 58.09 -2.97
N LEU A 143 -49.82 57.48 -3.03
CA LEU A 143 -48.62 57.97 -2.32
C LEU A 143 -47.63 58.73 -3.20
N GLU A 144 -48.11 59.41 -4.24
CA GLU A 144 -47.29 60.27 -5.11
C GLU A 144 -46.14 59.54 -5.84
N THR A 145 -46.24 58.23 -6.01
CA THR A 145 -45.20 57.44 -6.70
C THR A 145 -45.86 56.38 -7.56
N THR A 146 -45.21 56.05 -8.66
CA THR A 146 -45.52 54.89 -9.53
C THR A 146 -44.55 53.72 -9.32
N LYS A 147 -43.76 53.76 -8.25
CA LYS A 147 -42.77 52.77 -7.94
C LYS A 147 -43.11 52.03 -6.68
N GLU A 148 -42.78 50.76 -6.64
CA GLU A 148 -42.80 49.97 -5.42
C GLU A 148 -42.00 50.66 -4.33
N SER A 149 -42.59 50.81 -3.15
CA SER A 149 -42.02 51.51 -2.02
C SER A 149 -42.22 50.73 -0.73
N LEU A 150 -41.28 50.90 0.19
CA LEU A 150 -41.41 50.44 1.57
C LEU A 150 -41.97 51.58 2.42
N ILE A 151 -43.03 51.28 3.18
CA ILE A 151 -43.59 52.16 4.19
C ILE A 151 -43.15 51.70 5.56
N PHE A 152 -42.49 52.57 6.29
CA PHE A 152 -42.15 52.41 7.71
C PHE A 152 -43.15 53.24 8.52
N GLY A 153 -43.66 52.69 9.61
CA GLY A 153 -44.57 53.43 10.45
C GLY A 153 -44.27 53.24 11.94
N ILE A 154 -44.54 54.28 12.69
CA ILE A 154 -44.62 54.26 14.14
C ILE A 154 -45.98 54.70 14.58
N ARG A 155 -46.53 54.10 15.62
CA ARG A 155 -47.77 54.54 16.28
C ARG A 155 -47.45 55.78 17.11
N LEU A 156 -48.27 56.80 17.00
CA LEU A 156 -48.20 57.98 17.86
C LEU A 156 -49.17 57.84 19.02
N PRO A 157 -48.81 58.27 20.24
CA PRO A 157 -49.84 58.58 21.25
C PRO A 157 -50.76 59.65 20.64
N ASP A 158 -52.05 59.60 20.88
CA ASP A 158 -53.00 60.55 20.29
C ASP A 158 -52.45 61.97 20.33
N THR A 159 -51.83 62.40 19.21
CA THR A 159 -51.12 63.68 19.12
C THR A 159 -52.01 64.69 18.44
N GLU A 160 -52.47 65.70 19.18
CA GLU A 160 -53.31 66.77 18.67
C GLU A 160 -52.45 67.92 18.06
N ILE A 161 -52.64 68.18 16.77
CA ILE A 161 -51.98 69.31 16.06
C ILE A 161 -53.07 70.05 15.24
N GLY A 162 -53.26 71.33 15.49
CA GLY A 162 -54.21 72.15 14.74
C GLY A 162 -55.68 71.69 14.85
N GLY A 163 -56.04 71.08 16.00
CA GLY A 163 -57.39 70.52 16.23
C GLY A 163 -57.64 69.20 15.48
N ARG A 164 -56.63 68.50 15.10
CA ARG A 164 -56.63 67.17 14.46
C ARG A 164 -55.86 66.19 15.28
N THR A 165 -56.32 64.94 15.38
CA THR A 165 -55.62 63.87 16.10
C THR A 165 -54.94 62.98 15.13
N PHE A 166 -53.62 62.86 15.29
CA PHE A 166 -52.76 61.99 14.52
C PHE A 166 -52.41 60.73 15.31
N VAL A 167 -52.53 59.58 14.67
CA VAL A 167 -52.40 58.25 15.31
C VAL A 167 -51.15 57.53 14.87
N ALA A 168 -50.54 57.91 13.76
CA ALA A 168 -49.31 57.33 13.25
C ALA A 168 -48.46 58.31 12.45
N MET A 169 -47.17 58.07 12.39
CA MET A 169 -46.22 58.69 11.49
C MET A 169 -45.65 57.66 10.54
N LEU A 170 -45.67 57.93 9.26
CA LEU A 170 -45.24 57.05 8.20
C LEU A 170 -44.07 57.67 7.44
N ALA A 171 -43.12 56.84 6.98
CA ALA A 171 -42.09 57.23 6.05
C ALA A 171 -42.08 56.31 4.84
N ARG A 172 -42.02 56.89 3.67
CA ARG A 172 -41.85 56.17 2.42
C ARG A 172 -40.38 56.16 1.99
N SER A 173 -39.90 54.99 1.61
CA SER A 173 -38.60 54.79 0.99
C SER A 173 -38.76 54.06 -0.32
N ASP A 174 -38.08 54.53 -1.37
CA ASP A 174 -38.04 53.79 -2.62
C ASP A 174 -37.30 52.44 -2.41
N LEU A 175 -37.85 51.36 -2.96
CA LEU A 175 -37.34 50.02 -2.80
C LEU A 175 -35.85 49.92 -3.20
N SER A 176 -35.44 50.62 -4.27
CA SER A 176 -34.06 50.68 -4.74
C SER A 176 -33.08 51.31 -3.74
N THR A 177 -33.55 52.24 -2.92
CA THR A 177 -32.75 52.95 -1.90
C THR A 177 -32.49 52.02 -0.72
N ILE A 178 -33.52 51.36 -0.26
CA ILE A 178 -33.44 50.49 0.91
C ILE A 178 -32.80 49.12 0.58
N SER A 179 -33.04 48.58 -0.62
CA SER A 179 -32.45 47.32 -1.02
C SER A 179 -30.92 47.39 -0.98
N SER A 180 -30.30 48.52 -1.33
CA SER A 180 -28.85 48.69 -1.22
C SER A 180 -28.31 48.61 0.23
N GLN A 181 -29.17 48.80 1.24
CA GLN A 181 -28.78 48.76 2.66
C GLN A 181 -29.21 47.47 3.35
N LEU A 182 -30.21 46.78 2.78
CA LEU A 182 -30.69 45.48 3.27
C LEU A 182 -30.06 44.30 2.57
N VAL A 183 -29.39 44.50 1.44
CA VAL A 183 -28.58 43.47 0.77
C VAL A 183 -27.30 43.28 1.52
N ILE A 184 -27.10 42.06 2.01
CA ILE A 184 -25.88 41.65 2.70
C ILE A 184 -25.13 40.67 1.80
N GLU A 185 -23.86 40.98 1.51
CA GLU A 185 -22.98 40.03 0.81
C GLU A 185 -22.35 39.09 1.81
N SER A 186 -22.81 37.88 1.83
CA SER A 186 -22.28 36.80 2.68
C SER A 186 -21.49 35.79 1.84
N PHE A 187 -20.60 35.03 2.46
CA PHE A 187 -19.77 34.04 1.79
C PHE A 187 -18.91 34.61 0.64
N ASP A 188 -18.24 35.74 0.86
CA ASP A 188 -17.39 36.41 -0.13
C ASP A 188 -18.14 36.76 -1.43
N GLY A 189 -19.43 37.14 -1.31
CA GLY A 189 -20.30 37.52 -2.43
C GLY A 189 -20.89 36.33 -3.21
N GLN A 190 -20.74 35.11 -2.71
CA GLN A 190 -21.30 33.90 -3.33
C GLN A 190 -22.64 33.46 -2.69
N GLY A 191 -22.96 34.00 -1.54
CA GLY A 191 -24.28 33.86 -0.92
C GLY A 191 -25.23 34.93 -1.45
N VAL A 192 -26.44 34.54 -1.81
CA VAL A 192 -27.52 35.47 -2.22
C VAL A 192 -28.48 35.63 -1.06
N SER A 193 -28.62 36.87 -0.59
CA SER A 193 -29.59 37.21 0.44
C SER A 193 -30.86 37.82 -0.20
N SER A 194 -32.00 37.43 0.30
CA SER A 194 -33.30 37.95 -0.10
C SER A 194 -34.19 38.11 1.12
N VAL A 195 -35.12 39.05 1.06
CA VAL A 195 -36.16 39.19 2.08
C VAL A 195 -37.52 39.05 1.39
N VAL A 196 -38.36 38.17 1.92
CA VAL A 196 -39.70 37.92 1.41
C VAL A 196 -40.74 38.14 2.49
N ASN A 197 -41.97 38.51 2.08
CA ASN A 197 -43.13 38.55 2.99
C ASN A 197 -43.76 37.16 3.13
N ALA A 198 -44.72 37.01 4.04
CA ALA A 198 -45.45 35.76 4.28
C ALA A 198 -46.15 35.20 3.02
N ARG A 199 -46.48 36.06 2.03
CA ARG A 199 -47.08 35.65 0.76
C ARG A 199 -46.07 35.23 -0.30
N GLY A 200 -44.74 35.32 0.00
CA GLY A 200 -43.64 34.95 -0.92
C GLY A 200 -43.23 36.05 -1.90
N TYR A 201 -43.72 37.28 -1.75
CA TYR A 201 -43.22 38.38 -2.58
C TYR A 201 -41.90 38.93 -2.06
N TYR A 202 -40.99 39.18 -2.98
CA TYR A 202 -39.68 39.74 -2.65
C TYR A 202 -39.80 41.19 -2.18
N ILE A 203 -39.31 41.47 -0.98
CA ILE A 203 -39.09 42.82 -0.46
C ILE A 203 -37.73 43.35 -0.98
N VAL A 204 -36.73 42.49 -0.89
CA VAL A 204 -35.37 42.76 -1.34
C VAL A 204 -34.79 41.49 -1.94
N SER A 205 -34.09 41.62 -3.06
CA SER A 205 -33.32 40.52 -3.66
C SER A 205 -31.93 41.00 -4.08
N ALA A 206 -30.89 40.31 -3.68
CA ALA A 206 -29.50 40.70 -3.88
C ALA A 206 -28.98 40.47 -5.31
N SER A 207 -29.64 39.63 -6.13
CA SER A 207 -29.03 39.30 -7.44
C SER A 207 -30.06 38.97 -8.52
N PRO A 208 -29.87 39.56 -9.71
CA PRO A 208 -30.57 39.14 -10.93
C PRO A 208 -29.99 37.91 -11.60
N ALA A 209 -28.91 37.31 -11.03
CA ALA A 209 -28.10 36.30 -11.73
C ALA A 209 -28.45 34.84 -11.45
N THR A 210 -29.30 34.57 -10.48
CA THR A 210 -29.83 33.22 -10.22
C THR A 210 -31.21 33.08 -10.82
N ASP A 211 -31.56 31.89 -11.31
CA ASP A 211 -32.91 31.52 -11.80
C ASP A 211 -34.04 31.90 -10.80
N LEU A 212 -33.65 32.11 -9.54
CA LEU A 212 -34.51 32.54 -8.44
C LEU A 212 -34.97 34.01 -8.56
N ALA A 213 -34.19 34.89 -9.17
CA ALA A 213 -34.47 36.31 -9.21
C ALA A 213 -35.40 36.78 -10.35
N GLY A 214 -35.82 35.88 -11.22
CA GLY A 214 -36.65 36.21 -12.39
C GLY A 214 -38.15 35.94 -12.24
N ARG A 215 -38.60 35.48 -11.05
CA ARG A 215 -40.00 35.17 -10.79
C ARG A 215 -40.58 36.12 -9.75
N ASP A 216 -41.83 36.51 -9.97
CA ASP A 216 -42.51 37.47 -9.11
C ASP A 216 -42.82 36.91 -7.69
N ASN A 217 -42.78 35.58 -7.49
CA ASN A 217 -43.07 34.94 -6.21
C ASN A 217 -42.02 33.88 -5.87
N PHE A 218 -41.50 33.90 -4.66
CA PHE A 218 -40.49 32.95 -4.13
C PHE A 218 -40.98 31.50 -4.13
N TYR A 219 -42.27 31.26 -3.77
CA TYR A 219 -42.81 29.91 -3.72
C TYR A 219 -42.92 29.27 -5.10
N ASP A 220 -43.23 30.04 -6.14
CA ASP A 220 -43.22 29.54 -7.53
C ASP A 220 -41.84 29.09 -7.99
N THR A 221 -40.81 29.74 -7.47
CA THR A 221 -39.42 29.38 -7.71
C THR A 221 -39.06 28.06 -7.03
N LEU A 222 -39.51 27.86 -5.79
CA LEU A 222 -39.30 26.59 -5.06
C LEU A 222 -40.04 25.43 -5.72
N GLU A 223 -41.25 25.65 -6.22
CA GLU A 223 -42.07 24.63 -6.91
C GLU A 223 -41.42 24.18 -8.22
N ALA A 224 -40.64 25.02 -8.87
CA ALA A 224 -39.94 24.68 -10.10
C ALA A 224 -38.63 23.86 -9.85
N GLY A 225 -38.12 23.88 -8.63
CA GLY A 225 -36.96 23.11 -8.19
C GLY A 225 -37.36 21.78 -7.53
N ARG A 226 -36.39 21.15 -6.91
CA ARG A 226 -36.57 19.95 -6.07
C ARG A 226 -36.10 20.26 -4.66
N ILE A 227 -36.96 20.07 -3.67
CA ILE A 227 -36.62 20.19 -2.26
C ILE A 227 -36.22 18.79 -1.76
N ASP A 228 -35.06 18.70 -1.11
CA ASP A 228 -34.62 17.47 -0.49
C ASP A 228 -35.25 17.30 0.90
N ASP A 229 -34.98 16.18 1.59
CA ASP A 229 -35.43 15.90 2.96
C ASP A 229 -36.94 15.69 3.18
N GLY A 230 -37.75 15.59 2.11
CA GLY A 230 -39.18 15.32 2.21
C GLY A 230 -40.04 16.52 2.70
N VAL A 231 -39.46 17.71 2.72
CA VAL A 231 -40.16 18.97 3.04
C VAL A 231 -40.91 19.43 1.81
N THR A 232 -42.15 19.88 1.99
CA THR A 232 -42.97 20.44 0.91
C THR A 232 -42.94 21.97 0.92
N VAL A 233 -43.28 22.60 -0.22
CA VAL A 233 -43.42 24.08 -0.28
C VAL A 233 -44.46 24.58 0.71
N GLU A 234 -45.53 23.79 0.97
CA GLU A 234 -46.56 24.14 1.95
C GLU A 234 -46.04 24.10 3.40
N ASP A 235 -45.10 23.18 3.71
CA ASP A 235 -44.44 23.15 5.01
C ASP A 235 -43.53 24.38 5.19
N ILE A 236 -42.79 24.79 4.14
CA ILE A 236 -41.99 26.00 4.14
C ILE A 236 -42.88 27.24 4.37
N ARG A 237 -43.98 27.34 3.65
CA ARG A 237 -44.96 28.45 3.81
C ARG A 237 -45.47 28.53 5.23
N ARG A 238 -45.82 27.38 5.83
CA ARG A 238 -46.30 27.30 7.22
C ARG A 238 -45.22 27.75 8.21
N ASN A 239 -43.97 27.30 8.05
CA ASN A 239 -42.89 27.63 8.95
C ASN A 239 -42.53 29.13 8.83
N ILE A 240 -42.53 29.70 7.61
CA ILE A 240 -42.33 31.13 7.41
C ILE A 240 -43.46 31.93 8.12
N ALA A 241 -44.72 31.52 7.95
CA ALA A 241 -45.84 32.18 8.60
C ALA A 241 -45.82 32.01 10.14
N ALA A 242 -45.24 30.93 10.65
CA ALA A 242 -45.01 30.71 12.09
C ALA A 242 -43.80 31.48 12.67
N GLY A 243 -42.98 32.13 11.82
CA GLY A 243 -41.77 32.82 12.25
C GLY A 243 -40.70 31.86 12.74
N GLU A 244 -40.58 30.67 12.16
CA GLU A 244 -39.57 29.67 12.54
C GLU A 244 -38.33 29.80 11.69
N SER A 245 -37.16 29.62 12.32
CA SER A 245 -35.88 29.54 11.62
C SER A 245 -35.59 28.07 11.23
N PHE A 246 -35.23 27.82 9.99
CA PHE A 246 -34.90 26.47 9.49
C PHE A 246 -33.97 26.54 8.28
N VAL A 247 -33.35 25.41 7.98
CA VAL A 247 -32.42 25.25 6.84
C VAL A 247 -32.88 24.07 6.00
N ILE A 248 -32.86 24.23 4.68
CA ILE A 248 -33.21 23.16 3.72
C ILE A 248 -32.12 23.04 2.65
N ASN A 249 -32.06 21.85 2.04
CA ASN A 249 -31.33 21.63 0.79
C ASN A 249 -32.35 21.61 -0.36
N CYS A 250 -32.02 22.27 -1.45
CA CYS A 250 -32.82 22.21 -2.66
C CYS A 250 -31.93 22.22 -3.91
N THR A 251 -32.47 21.66 -4.99
CA THR A 251 -31.83 21.69 -6.32
C THR A 251 -32.68 22.59 -7.22
N THR A 252 -32.08 23.59 -7.86
CA THR A 252 -32.77 24.49 -8.80
C THR A 252 -33.21 23.74 -10.06
N SER A 253 -34.06 24.40 -10.86
CA SER A 253 -34.47 23.89 -12.18
C SER A 253 -33.27 23.77 -13.15
N ALA A 254 -32.16 24.50 -12.91
CA ALA A 254 -30.91 24.41 -13.66
C ALA A 254 -30.00 23.24 -13.19
N GLY A 255 -30.34 22.56 -12.09
CA GLY A 255 -29.58 21.45 -11.53
C GLY A 255 -28.48 21.89 -10.55
N GLU A 256 -28.54 23.08 -10.02
CA GLU A 256 -27.61 23.58 -9.01
C GLU A 256 -28.13 23.21 -7.61
N ASP A 257 -27.28 22.61 -6.79
CA ASP A 257 -27.60 22.26 -5.42
C ASP A 257 -27.34 23.45 -4.49
N LEU A 258 -28.38 23.87 -3.77
CA LEU A 258 -28.37 25.03 -2.89
C LEU A 258 -28.70 24.63 -1.45
N VAL A 259 -28.08 25.34 -0.51
CA VAL A 259 -28.51 25.38 0.89
C VAL A 259 -29.25 26.70 1.12
N MET A 260 -30.47 26.63 1.64
CA MET A 260 -31.28 27.79 1.94
C MET A 260 -31.58 27.83 3.44
N SER A 261 -31.23 28.97 4.07
CA SER A 261 -31.61 29.27 5.46
C SER A 261 -32.71 30.30 5.49
N PHE A 262 -33.65 30.10 6.35
CA PHE A 262 -34.79 30.97 6.60
C PHE A 262 -34.73 31.49 8.02
N ALA A 263 -34.85 32.80 8.20
CA ALA A 263 -34.88 33.39 9.51
C ALA A 263 -35.89 34.54 9.55
N PRO A 264 -36.78 34.60 10.55
CA PRO A 264 -37.77 35.67 10.66
C PRO A 264 -37.09 36.99 11.00
N VAL A 265 -37.61 38.11 10.48
CA VAL A 265 -37.17 39.46 10.82
C VAL A 265 -38.13 40.02 11.90
N ALA A 266 -37.60 40.23 13.09
CA ALA A 266 -38.42 40.62 14.23
C ALA A 266 -39.20 41.94 13.99
N GLY A 267 -40.44 41.97 14.44
CA GLY A 267 -41.30 43.13 14.26
C GLY A 267 -41.96 43.30 12.87
N THR A 268 -41.71 42.34 11.98
CA THR A 268 -42.30 42.31 10.62
C THR A 268 -42.91 40.95 10.32
N GLU A 269 -43.60 40.82 9.19
CA GLU A 269 -44.04 39.53 8.61
C GLU A 269 -43.03 39.04 7.55
N TRP A 270 -41.80 39.50 7.66
CA TRP A 270 -40.77 39.20 6.67
C TRP A 270 -39.89 38.03 7.13
N SER A 271 -39.42 37.28 6.17
CA SER A 271 -38.41 36.26 6.36
C SER A 271 -37.19 36.60 5.52
N PHE A 272 -36.06 36.59 6.14
CA PHE A 272 -34.75 36.62 5.47
C PHE A 272 -34.43 35.23 4.94
N ILE A 273 -34.00 35.16 3.70
CA ILE A 273 -33.61 33.95 3.02
C ILE A 273 -32.18 34.11 2.55
N MET A 274 -31.31 33.25 3.06
CA MET A 274 -29.96 33.16 2.57
C MET A 274 -29.86 31.90 1.70
N THR A 275 -29.39 32.06 0.47
CA THR A 275 -29.18 30.98 -0.49
C THR A 275 -27.72 30.87 -0.81
N VAL A 276 -27.12 29.69 -0.60
CA VAL A 276 -25.68 29.45 -0.84
C VAL A 276 -25.53 28.20 -1.70
N PRO A 277 -24.82 28.28 -2.85
CA PRO A 277 -24.50 27.09 -3.64
C PRO A 277 -23.63 26.13 -2.86
N THR A 278 -23.98 24.83 -2.88
CA THR A 278 -23.20 23.77 -2.19
C THR A 278 -21.76 23.70 -2.73
N GLU A 279 -21.57 24.12 -3.98
CA GLU A 279 -20.27 24.13 -4.63
C GLU A 279 -19.27 25.09 -3.95
N VAL A 280 -19.74 26.20 -3.38
CA VAL A 280 -18.93 27.17 -2.61
C VAL A 280 -18.22 26.47 -1.46
N PHE A 281 -18.93 25.58 -0.80
CA PHE A 281 -18.37 24.83 0.34
C PHE A 281 -17.46 23.70 -0.13
N SER A 282 -17.84 23.00 -1.20
CA SER A 282 -16.99 21.95 -1.77
C SER A 282 -15.62 22.49 -2.19
N GLN A 283 -15.57 23.65 -2.81
CA GLN A 283 -14.32 24.30 -3.20
C GLN A 283 -13.47 24.73 -1.99
N ARG A 284 -14.11 25.22 -0.93
CA ARG A 284 -13.41 25.66 0.30
C ARG A 284 -12.83 24.50 1.08
N PHE A 285 -13.50 23.35 1.10
CA PHE A 285 -13.06 22.15 1.82
C PHE A 285 -12.27 21.15 0.96
N ALA A 286 -12.33 21.24 -0.36
CA ALA A 286 -11.61 20.36 -1.27
C ALA A 286 -10.10 20.26 -0.98
N PRO A 287 -9.35 21.36 -0.72
CA PRO A 287 -7.93 21.25 -0.38
C PRO A 287 -7.69 20.50 0.93
N PHE A 288 -8.54 20.68 1.93
CA PHE A 288 -8.44 19.99 3.22
C PHE A 288 -8.72 18.48 3.07
N ILE A 289 -9.76 18.13 2.31
CA ILE A 289 -10.08 16.73 2.01
C ILE A 289 -8.94 16.09 1.22
N ALA A 290 -8.43 16.77 0.18
CA ALA A 290 -7.32 16.27 -0.63
C ALA A 290 -6.04 16.05 0.20
N MET A 291 -5.72 16.98 1.11
CA MET A 291 -4.57 16.85 2.03
C MET A 291 -4.77 15.67 2.97
N THR A 292 -5.97 15.49 3.52
CA THR A 292 -6.28 14.38 4.43
C THR A 292 -6.18 13.03 3.72
N VAL A 293 -6.74 12.91 2.51
CA VAL A 293 -6.63 11.71 1.67
C VAL A 293 -5.18 11.42 1.30
N GLY A 294 -4.42 12.45 0.93
CA GLY A 294 -2.98 12.34 0.63
C GLY A 294 -2.17 11.84 1.84
N MET A 295 -2.43 12.37 3.03
CA MET A 295 -1.77 11.97 4.27
C MET A 295 -2.10 10.52 4.66
N LEU A 296 -3.37 10.10 4.51
CA LEU A 296 -3.79 8.71 4.72
C LEU A 296 -3.13 7.77 3.70
N GLY A 297 -3.08 8.17 2.43
CA GLY A 297 -2.39 7.41 1.37
C GLY A 297 -0.90 7.23 1.67
N ALA A 298 -0.22 8.29 2.10
CA ALA A 298 1.18 8.23 2.51
C ALA A 298 1.40 7.30 3.71
N MET A 299 0.51 7.33 4.72
CA MET A 299 0.57 6.45 5.87
C MET A 299 0.41 4.98 5.46
N VAL A 300 -0.55 4.66 4.59
CA VAL A 300 -0.75 3.29 4.05
C VAL A 300 0.49 2.83 3.28
N ALA A 301 1.10 3.71 2.47
CA ALA A 301 2.32 3.41 1.73
C ALA A 301 3.49 3.09 2.67
N VAL A 302 3.70 3.89 3.73
CA VAL A 302 4.75 3.66 4.75
C VAL A 302 4.54 2.32 5.45
N ILE A 303 3.30 2.01 5.88
CA ILE A 303 2.98 0.73 6.53
C ILE A 303 3.26 -0.44 5.56
N SER A 304 2.87 -0.31 4.30
CA SER A 304 3.09 -1.34 3.27
C SER A 304 4.59 -1.59 3.03
N ILE A 305 5.39 -0.54 2.93
CA ILE A 305 6.86 -0.63 2.80
C ILE A 305 7.45 -1.31 4.04
N MET A 306 7.04 -0.90 5.24
CA MET A 306 7.51 -1.49 6.49
C MET A 306 7.20 -3.00 6.56
N LEU A 307 5.99 -3.41 6.20
CA LEU A 307 5.60 -4.82 6.15
C LEU A 307 6.44 -5.60 5.14
N ALA A 308 6.71 -5.02 3.96
CA ALA A 308 7.56 -5.63 2.94
C ALA A 308 9.01 -5.82 3.43
N VAL A 309 9.56 -4.84 4.15
CA VAL A 309 10.91 -4.92 4.75
C VAL A 309 10.96 -5.99 5.83
N ILE A 310 9.98 -6.03 6.74
CA ILE A 310 9.89 -7.05 7.79
C ILE A 310 9.78 -8.44 7.17
N TYR A 311 8.96 -8.62 6.14
CA TYR A 311 8.82 -9.89 5.44
C TYR A 311 10.15 -10.35 4.81
N ARG A 312 10.88 -9.44 4.15
CA ARG A 312 12.20 -9.74 3.59
C ARG A 312 13.20 -10.17 4.66
N PHE A 313 13.25 -9.42 5.77
CA PHE A 313 14.15 -9.72 6.88
C PHE A 313 13.83 -11.08 7.53
N MET A 314 12.55 -11.37 7.78
CA MET A 314 12.12 -12.67 8.30
C MET A 314 12.52 -13.82 7.37
N ARG A 315 12.32 -13.65 6.07
CA ARG A 315 12.70 -14.66 5.06
C ARG A 315 14.20 -14.95 5.08
N GLN A 316 15.02 -13.91 5.11
CA GLN A 316 16.47 -14.05 5.21
C GLN A 316 16.90 -14.74 6.51
N SER A 317 16.29 -14.38 7.64
CA SER A 317 16.58 -14.99 8.94
C SER A 317 16.24 -16.49 8.97
N ILE A 318 15.12 -16.88 8.37
CA ILE A 318 14.72 -18.30 8.29
C ILE A 318 15.72 -19.09 7.43
N GLN A 319 16.12 -18.54 6.29
CA GLN A 319 17.10 -19.18 5.40
C GLN A 319 18.46 -19.33 6.10
N ALA A 320 18.96 -18.26 6.74
CA ALA A 320 20.22 -18.31 7.48
C ALA A 320 20.21 -19.32 8.64
N ARG A 321 19.07 -19.44 9.34
CA ARG A 321 18.92 -20.45 10.40
C ARG A 321 18.92 -21.87 9.85
N ALA A 322 18.23 -22.12 8.75
CA ALA A 322 18.20 -23.45 8.11
C ALA A 322 19.59 -23.86 7.66
N GLU A 323 20.35 -22.94 7.06
CA GLU A 323 21.73 -23.18 6.64
C GLU A 323 22.67 -23.44 7.83
N ALA A 324 22.52 -22.67 8.92
CA ALA A 324 23.31 -22.87 10.14
C ALA A 324 23.03 -24.24 10.80
N VAL A 325 21.76 -24.68 10.83
CA VAL A 325 21.39 -25.99 11.35
C VAL A 325 21.99 -27.09 10.50
N ALA A 326 21.83 -27.04 9.17
CA ALA A 326 22.40 -28.03 8.26
C ALA A 326 23.93 -28.11 8.38
N ARG A 327 24.61 -26.98 8.54
CA ARG A 327 26.06 -26.93 8.75
C ARG A 327 26.49 -27.56 10.08
N THR A 328 25.70 -27.36 11.14
CA THR A 328 25.99 -27.96 12.45
C THR A 328 25.79 -29.46 12.42
N GLU A 329 24.74 -29.95 11.80
CA GLU A 329 24.45 -31.37 11.60
C GLU A 329 25.55 -32.06 10.77
N PHE A 330 25.97 -31.42 9.68
CA PHE A 330 27.09 -31.88 8.86
C PHE A 330 28.37 -32.08 9.69
N LEU A 331 28.77 -31.05 10.48
CA LEU A 331 29.97 -31.13 11.33
C LEU A 331 29.85 -32.22 12.41
N SER A 332 28.68 -32.43 12.98
CA SER A 332 28.40 -33.45 13.95
C SER A 332 28.58 -34.88 13.35
N ASN A 333 28.01 -35.09 12.17
CA ASN A 333 28.11 -36.37 11.47
C ASN A 333 29.56 -36.68 11.05
N MET A 334 30.30 -35.67 10.52
CA MET A 334 31.73 -35.79 10.22
C MET A 334 32.54 -36.21 11.43
N SER A 335 32.33 -35.55 12.58
CA SER A 335 33.04 -35.88 13.81
C SER A 335 32.79 -37.33 14.23
N HIS A 336 31.60 -37.83 14.08
CA HIS A 336 31.22 -39.22 14.40
C HIS A 336 31.89 -40.20 13.44
N GLU A 337 31.84 -39.94 12.12
CA GLU A 337 32.40 -40.83 11.09
C GLU A 337 33.95 -40.87 11.12
N ILE A 338 34.62 -39.79 11.52
CA ILE A 338 36.10 -39.74 11.74
C ILE A 338 36.49 -40.52 13.02
N ARG A 339 35.71 -40.37 14.11
CA ARG A 339 36.03 -40.99 15.41
C ARG A 339 36.00 -42.50 15.36
N THR A 340 35.06 -43.11 14.62
CA THR A 340 34.89 -44.57 14.55
C THR A 340 36.13 -45.29 14.01
N PRO A 341 36.69 -44.98 12.79
CA PRO A 341 37.90 -45.62 12.29
C PRO A 341 39.14 -45.26 13.13
N LEU A 342 39.21 -44.04 13.66
CA LEU A 342 40.34 -43.62 14.51
C LEU A 342 40.39 -44.45 15.79
N ASN A 343 39.26 -44.67 16.46
CA ASN A 343 39.17 -45.55 17.64
C ASN A 343 39.52 -46.99 17.26
N GLY A 344 39.12 -47.46 16.06
CA GLY A 344 39.52 -48.74 15.53
C GLY A 344 41.04 -48.90 15.35
N ILE A 345 41.69 -47.86 14.77
CA ILE A 345 43.14 -47.79 14.60
C ILE A 345 43.84 -47.86 15.96
N ILE A 346 43.39 -47.04 16.94
CA ILE A 346 43.97 -47.03 18.29
C ILE A 346 43.78 -48.38 18.99
N GLY A 347 42.58 -48.96 18.88
CA GLY A 347 42.31 -50.25 19.47
C GLY A 347 43.13 -51.39 18.87
N LEU A 348 43.31 -51.40 17.54
CA LEU A 348 44.16 -52.37 16.86
C LEU A 348 45.64 -52.21 17.26
N ASN A 349 46.14 -50.98 17.41
CA ASN A 349 47.47 -50.73 17.90
C ASN A 349 47.70 -51.33 19.30
N HIS A 350 46.77 -51.13 20.24
CA HIS A 350 46.86 -51.73 21.56
C HIS A 350 46.80 -53.30 21.53
N LEU A 351 46.01 -53.86 20.59
CA LEU A 351 45.99 -55.32 20.42
C LEU A 351 47.30 -55.87 19.86
N MET A 352 47.94 -55.14 18.93
CA MET A 352 49.25 -55.48 18.38
C MET A 352 50.33 -55.47 19.47
N GLU A 353 50.32 -54.45 20.35
CA GLU A 353 51.24 -54.39 21.50
C GLU A 353 51.12 -55.59 22.43
N ARG A 354 49.94 -56.13 22.62
CA ARG A 354 49.67 -57.26 23.52
C ARG A 354 49.96 -58.64 22.90
N HIS A 355 49.96 -58.76 21.57
CA HIS A 355 50.06 -60.01 20.85
C HIS A 355 51.28 -60.01 19.90
N VAL A 356 52.39 -59.37 20.32
CA VAL A 356 53.64 -59.24 19.53
C VAL A 356 54.22 -60.58 19.09
N ASP A 357 54.06 -61.63 19.93
CA ASP A 357 54.59 -62.98 19.68
C ASP A 357 53.70 -63.85 18.79
N ASP A 358 52.45 -63.45 18.49
CA ASP A 358 51.52 -64.18 17.61
C ASP A 358 51.57 -63.61 16.18
N ALA A 359 52.38 -64.22 15.33
CA ALA A 359 52.57 -63.79 13.94
C ALA A 359 51.28 -63.83 13.10
N THR A 360 50.33 -64.71 13.44
CA THR A 360 49.06 -64.86 12.71
C THR A 360 48.10 -63.72 13.07
N ALA A 361 47.94 -63.50 14.38
CA ALA A 361 47.13 -62.40 14.89
C ALA A 361 47.72 -61.03 14.46
N MET A 362 49.04 -60.90 14.48
CA MET A 362 49.73 -59.67 14.04
C MET A 362 49.42 -59.33 12.58
N ARG A 363 49.46 -60.33 11.69
CA ARG A 363 49.17 -60.11 10.25
C ARG A 363 47.71 -59.69 10.03
N ASP A 364 46.76 -60.27 10.79
CA ASP A 364 45.37 -59.86 10.73
C ASP A 364 45.16 -58.40 11.25
N TYR A 365 45.82 -58.05 12.37
CA TYR A 365 45.72 -56.70 12.92
C TYR A 365 46.32 -55.64 11.97
N VAL A 366 47.50 -55.91 11.34
CA VAL A 366 48.10 -55.04 10.34
C VAL A 366 47.21 -54.85 9.13
N ASN A 367 46.57 -55.91 8.63
CA ASN A 367 45.61 -55.84 7.52
C ASN A 367 44.36 -55.01 7.89
N ARG A 368 43.83 -55.17 9.08
CA ARG A 368 42.69 -54.38 9.57
C ARG A 368 43.06 -52.91 9.80
N LEU A 369 44.28 -52.67 10.33
CA LEU A 369 44.82 -51.32 10.51
C LEU A 369 44.97 -50.59 9.15
N GLY A 370 45.52 -51.31 8.15
CA GLY A 370 45.67 -50.78 6.80
C GLY A 370 44.30 -50.42 6.18
N LYS A 371 43.31 -51.28 6.31
CA LYS A 371 41.93 -51.02 5.84
C LYS A 371 41.31 -49.84 6.56
N ALA A 372 41.46 -49.71 7.89
CA ALA A 372 40.92 -48.58 8.66
C ALA A 372 41.60 -47.26 8.30
N ALA A 373 42.92 -47.27 8.06
CA ALA A 373 43.66 -46.10 7.62
C ALA A 373 43.27 -45.65 6.20
N GLN A 374 43.10 -46.58 5.25
CA GLN A 374 42.60 -46.27 3.89
C GLN A 374 41.21 -45.72 3.91
N TYR A 375 40.30 -46.28 4.73
CA TYR A 375 38.94 -45.75 4.89
C TYR A 375 38.95 -44.31 5.44
N LEU A 376 39.78 -44.03 6.45
CA LEU A 376 39.90 -42.70 7.02
C LEU A 376 40.46 -41.71 5.99
N LEU A 377 41.43 -42.10 5.18
CA LEU A 377 41.99 -41.25 4.11
C LEU A 377 40.90 -40.94 3.05
N SER A 378 40.17 -41.95 2.61
CA SER A 378 39.05 -41.76 1.68
C SER A 378 37.99 -40.83 2.27
N LEU A 379 37.59 -40.98 3.52
CA LEU A 379 36.62 -40.13 4.20
C LEU A 379 37.09 -38.68 4.27
N VAL A 380 38.38 -38.43 4.59
CA VAL A 380 38.95 -37.08 4.63
C VAL A 380 38.92 -36.44 3.23
N ASN A 381 39.28 -37.19 2.20
CA ASN A 381 39.23 -36.70 0.81
C ASN A 381 37.80 -36.39 0.36
N ASP A 382 36.84 -37.29 0.69
CA ASP A 382 35.40 -37.07 0.41
C ASP A 382 34.89 -35.80 1.09
N ILE A 383 35.28 -35.53 2.34
CA ILE A 383 34.95 -34.32 3.08
C ILE A 383 35.53 -33.05 2.42
N LEU A 384 36.81 -33.11 2.01
CA LEU A 384 37.46 -32.00 1.33
C LEU A 384 36.80 -31.72 -0.03
N ASP A 385 36.49 -32.76 -0.80
CA ASP A 385 35.78 -32.63 -2.08
C ASP A 385 34.40 -32.03 -1.87
N MET A 386 33.60 -32.54 -0.91
CA MET A 386 32.32 -32.02 -0.55
C MET A 386 32.36 -30.55 -0.14
N SER A 387 33.34 -30.16 0.67
CA SER A 387 33.53 -28.78 1.10
C SER A 387 33.85 -27.83 -0.07
N LYS A 388 34.71 -28.26 -1.02
CA LYS A 388 35.03 -27.48 -2.22
C LYS A 388 33.83 -27.35 -3.15
N LEU A 389 33.07 -28.44 -3.34
CA LEU A 389 31.84 -28.47 -4.17
C LEU A 389 30.75 -27.57 -3.61
N GLN A 390 30.50 -27.62 -2.30
CA GLN A 390 29.50 -26.73 -1.64
C GLN A 390 29.91 -25.25 -1.70
N ALA A 391 31.23 -24.95 -1.67
CA ALA A 391 31.72 -23.60 -1.80
C ALA A 391 31.73 -23.08 -3.25
N GLY A 392 31.39 -23.91 -4.24
CA GLY A 392 31.46 -23.56 -5.67
C GLY A 392 32.91 -23.31 -6.14
N LYS A 393 33.90 -23.88 -5.45
CA LYS A 393 35.34 -23.67 -5.70
C LYS A 393 36.01 -24.82 -6.46
N VAL A 394 35.23 -25.63 -7.14
CA VAL A 394 35.77 -26.68 -8.01
C VAL A 394 35.86 -26.13 -9.42
N ASP A 395 37.06 -25.94 -9.90
CA ASP A 395 37.30 -25.57 -11.28
C ASP A 395 37.21 -26.85 -12.13
N LEU A 396 36.17 -26.91 -12.99
CA LEU A 396 36.00 -28.01 -13.93
C LEU A 396 36.96 -27.80 -15.12
N THR A 397 37.69 -28.84 -15.47
CA THR A 397 38.51 -28.84 -16.70
C THR A 397 37.61 -29.14 -17.91
N SER A 398 37.96 -28.57 -19.05
CA SER A 398 37.22 -28.82 -20.30
C SER A 398 38.24 -29.25 -21.36
N GLU A 399 38.63 -30.51 -21.27
CA GLU A 399 39.62 -31.12 -22.16
C GLU A 399 38.97 -32.17 -23.08
N PRO A 400 39.49 -32.42 -24.26
CA PRO A 400 38.99 -33.49 -25.12
C PRO A 400 39.33 -34.86 -24.52
N PHE A 401 38.37 -35.76 -24.43
CA PHE A 401 38.54 -37.14 -23.97
C PHE A 401 37.71 -38.12 -24.80
N ASP A 402 38.13 -39.39 -24.83
CA ASP A 402 37.41 -40.47 -25.48
C ASP A 402 36.49 -41.19 -24.50
N VAL A 403 35.16 -41.09 -24.72
CA VAL A 403 34.12 -41.72 -23.91
C VAL A 403 34.32 -43.25 -23.83
N ASN A 404 34.75 -43.89 -24.91
CA ASN A 404 34.99 -45.34 -24.90
C ASN A 404 36.15 -45.69 -23.98
N ALA A 405 37.26 -44.94 -24.06
CA ALA A 405 38.42 -45.13 -23.18
C ALA A 405 38.06 -44.89 -21.72
N LEU A 406 37.29 -43.83 -21.41
CA LEU A 406 36.78 -43.57 -20.08
C LEU A 406 35.98 -44.74 -19.52
N VAL A 407 35.00 -45.24 -20.29
CA VAL A 407 34.14 -46.37 -19.88
C VAL A 407 34.98 -47.66 -19.71
N ASP A 408 35.94 -47.91 -20.61
CA ASP A 408 36.80 -49.07 -20.49
C ASP A 408 37.67 -49.03 -19.23
N ASN A 409 38.26 -47.87 -18.89
CA ASN A 409 39.02 -47.67 -17.68
C ASN A 409 38.19 -47.92 -16.41
N VAL A 410 36.95 -47.36 -16.35
CA VAL A 410 36.02 -47.56 -15.22
C VAL A 410 35.67 -49.04 -15.08
N CYS A 411 35.36 -49.74 -16.17
CA CYS A 411 35.04 -51.17 -16.15
C CYS A 411 36.22 -52.02 -15.74
N GLU A 412 37.45 -51.72 -16.22
CA GLU A 412 38.64 -52.48 -15.91
C GLU A 412 38.98 -52.43 -14.42
N MET A 413 38.82 -51.25 -13.77
CA MET A 413 39.05 -51.11 -12.32
C MET A 413 38.11 -51.96 -11.48
N GLN A 414 36.91 -52.29 -11.96
CA GLN A 414 35.93 -53.12 -11.24
C GLN A 414 35.92 -54.59 -11.70
N ARG A 415 36.69 -54.96 -12.72
CA ARG A 415 36.72 -56.34 -13.26
C ARG A 415 37.15 -57.37 -12.21
N GLY A 416 38.21 -57.08 -11.45
CA GLY A 416 38.68 -57.95 -10.37
C GLY A 416 37.61 -58.18 -9.30
N PRO A 417 37.09 -57.13 -8.63
CA PRO A 417 36.01 -57.23 -7.66
C PRO A 417 34.76 -57.94 -8.19
N MET A 418 34.37 -57.75 -9.46
CA MET A 418 33.24 -58.47 -10.06
C MET A 418 33.56 -59.97 -10.24
N ALA A 419 34.78 -60.33 -10.69
CA ALA A 419 35.20 -61.69 -10.88
C ALA A 419 35.25 -62.45 -9.55
N ASP A 420 35.81 -61.84 -8.49
CA ASP A 420 35.92 -62.44 -7.15
C ASP A 420 34.53 -62.80 -6.58
N ARG A 421 33.48 -62.08 -7.00
CA ARG A 421 32.07 -62.30 -6.55
C ARG A 421 31.23 -63.03 -7.59
N GLY A 422 31.80 -63.46 -8.73
CA GLY A 422 31.09 -64.16 -9.79
C GLY A 422 29.96 -63.33 -10.43
N ILE A 423 30.04 -62.00 -10.37
CA ILE A 423 29.02 -61.12 -10.91
C ILE A 423 29.13 -61.09 -12.44
N ARG A 424 28.02 -61.29 -13.13
CA ARG A 424 27.93 -61.16 -14.58
C ARG A 424 27.84 -59.68 -14.98
N PHE A 425 28.82 -59.23 -15.77
CA PHE A 425 28.83 -57.86 -16.26
C PHE A 425 28.47 -57.82 -17.74
N GLU A 426 27.51 -56.98 -18.12
CA GLU A 426 27.06 -56.78 -19.49
C GLU A 426 27.26 -55.29 -19.85
N LEU A 427 28.01 -55.01 -20.91
CA LEU A 427 28.24 -53.63 -21.40
C LEU A 427 27.62 -53.47 -22.81
N SER A 428 26.79 -52.50 -22.97
CA SER A 428 26.22 -52.08 -24.28
C SER A 428 26.56 -50.64 -24.56
N ARG A 429 27.08 -50.39 -25.76
CA ARG A 429 27.50 -49.04 -26.19
C ARG A 429 26.82 -48.67 -27.49
N THR A 430 26.33 -47.45 -27.56
CA THR A 430 25.83 -46.81 -28.79
C THR A 430 26.41 -45.41 -28.79
N VAL A 431 27.67 -45.31 -29.28
CA VAL A 431 28.47 -44.07 -29.30
C VAL A 431 28.98 -43.91 -30.73
N GLU A 432 28.52 -42.89 -31.43
CA GLU A 432 28.94 -42.60 -32.81
C GLU A 432 30.09 -41.59 -32.85
N HIS A 433 30.13 -40.64 -31.90
CA HIS A 433 31.13 -39.60 -31.78
C HIS A 433 31.85 -39.74 -30.43
N PRO A 434 32.90 -40.56 -30.31
CA PRO A 434 33.48 -40.89 -29.03
C PRO A 434 34.24 -39.73 -28.36
N TRP A 435 34.65 -38.72 -29.15
CA TRP A 435 35.43 -37.61 -28.66
C TRP A 435 34.53 -36.46 -28.18
N LEU A 436 34.47 -36.25 -26.87
CA LEU A 436 33.77 -35.17 -26.24
C LEU A 436 34.72 -34.26 -25.45
N ARG A 437 34.30 -33.04 -25.14
CA ARG A 437 35.08 -32.10 -24.34
C ARG A 437 34.44 -31.93 -22.97
N GLY A 438 35.22 -32.16 -21.90
CA GLY A 438 34.73 -32.07 -20.51
C GLY A 438 35.80 -32.49 -19.51
N ASP A 439 35.36 -32.70 -18.25
CA ASP A 439 36.22 -33.17 -17.17
C ASP A 439 36.14 -34.71 -17.04
N GLU A 440 37.07 -35.39 -17.74
CA GLU A 440 37.18 -36.86 -17.73
C GLU A 440 37.35 -37.41 -16.31
N VAL A 441 38.17 -36.76 -15.47
CA VAL A 441 38.47 -37.25 -14.12
C VAL A 441 37.23 -37.20 -13.23
N ARG A 442 36.48 -36.13 -13.30
CA ARG A 442 35.24 -36.00 -12.52
C ARG A 442 34.12 -36.89 -13.02
N LEU A 443 33.96 -37.05 -14.33
CA LEU A 443 33.01 -38.00 -14.88
C LEU A 443 33.38 -39.43 -14.53
N SER A 444 34.67 -39.80 -14.60
CA SER A 444 35.18 -41.09 -14.16
C SER A 444 34.87 -41.34 -12.66
N GLN A 445 35.08 -40.34 -11.81
CA GLN A 445 34.77 -40.40 -10.38
C GLN A 445 33.26 -40.72 -10.14
N VAL A 446 32.35 -40.06 -10.86
CA VAL A 446 30.92 -40.32 -10.77
C VAL A 446 30.57 -41.74 -11.19
N LEU A 447 31.04 -42.19 -12.37
CA LEU A 447 30.76 -43.53 -12.88
C LEU A 447 31.38 -44.62 -11.99
N MET A 448 32.59 -44.38 -11.46
CA MET A 448 33.25 -45.30 -10.53
C MET A 448 32.48 -45.44 -9.21
N ASN A 449 31.96 -44.33 -8.65
CA ASN A 449 31.12 -44.38 -7.45
C ASN A 449 29.87 -45.19 -7.64
N ILE A 450 29.21 -45.05 -8.78
CA ILE A 450 27.95 -45.78 -9.07
C ILE A 450 28.27 -47.25 -9.32
N LEU A 451 29.29 -47.57 -10.16
CA LEU A 451 29.64 -48.94 -10.50
C LEU A 451 30.18 -49.72 -9.27
N SER A 452 31.00 -49.06 -8.44
CA SER A 452 31.50 -49.69 -7.19
C SER A 452 30.37 -49.98 -6.20
N ASN A 453 29.37 -49.09 -6.12
CA ASN A 453 28.17 -49.35 -5.33
C ASN A 453 27.34 -50.52 -5.92
N ALA A 454 27.17 -50.61 -7.23
CA ALA A 454 26.50 -51.73 -7.89
C ALA A 454 27.23 -53.06 -7.56
N VAL A 455 28.57 -53.09 -7.67
CA VAL A 455 29.35 -54.27 -7.29
C VAL A 455 29.21 -54.62 -5.82
N LYS A 456 29.23 -53.63 -4.95
CA LYS A 456 29.13 -53.79 -3.50
C LYS A 456 27.81 -54.41 -3.08
N PHE A 457 26.68 -53.93 -3.65
CA PHE A 457 25.34 -54.32 -3.23
C PHE A 457 24.73 -55.47 -4.03
N THR A 458 25.37 -55.90 -5.14
CA THR A 458 24.94 -57.08 -5.90
C THR A 458 25.40 -58.36 -5.18
N PRO A 459 24.55 -59.37 -4.95
CA PRO A 459 24.94 -60.66 -4.38
C PRO A 459 25.84 -61.43 -5.32
N GLU A 460 26.52 -62.43 -4.78
CA GLU A 460 27.34 -63.37 -5.57
C GLU A 460 26.52 -64.03 -6.67
N GLY A 461 27.04 -64.08 -7.89
CA GLY A 461 26.36 -64.62 -9.07
C GLY A 461 25.30 -63.70 -9.69
N GLY A 462 25.12 -62.50 -9.12
CA GLY A 462 24.17 -61.49 -9.65
C GLY A 462 24.64 -60.90 -11.01
N ARG A 463 23.94 -59.86 -11.45
CA ARG A 463 24.19 -59.23 -12.75
C ARG A 463 24.29 -57.71 -12.58
N ILE A 464 25.21 -57.09 -13.33
CA ILE A 464 25.31 -55.63 -13.53
C ILE A 464 25.28 -55.36 -15.02
N THR A 465 24.42 -54.43 -15.46
CA THR A 465 24.33 -54.02 -16.85
C THR A 465 24.62 -52.54 -16.94
N MET A 466 25.62 -52.19 -17.75
CA MET A 466 25.99 -50.80 -18.05
C MET A 466 25.61 -50.51 -19.50
N LYS A 467 24.82 -49.47 -19.73
CA LYS A 467 24.49 -48.96 -21.06
C LYS A 467 24.99 -47.54 -21.22
N VAL A 468 25.70 -47.33 -22.33
CA VAL A 468 26.24 -46.03 -22.71
C VAL A 468 25.60 -45.64 -24.03
N HIS A 469 24.94 -44.51 -24.01
CA HIS A 469 24.26 -43.97 -25.22
C HIS A 469 24.69 -42.50 -25.39
N GLU A 470 25.08 -42.18 -26.60
CA GLU A 470 25.39 -40.81 -27.02
C GLU A 470 24.34 -40.41 -28.10
N ALA A 471 23.86 -39.19 -28.00
CA ALA A 471 22.98 -38.60 -28.96
C ALA A 471 23.43 -37.16 -29.26
N VAL A 472 23.85 -36.92 -30.51
CA VAL A 472 24.29 -35.57 -30.94
C VAL A 472 23.10 -34.72 -31.29
N TYR A 473 23.10 -33.46 -30.87
CA TYR A 473 22.10 -32.50 -31.32
C TYR A 473 22.22 -32.21 -32.82
N ALA A 474 21.12 -31.80 -33.45
CA ALA A 474 21.08 -31.47 -34.86
C ALA A 474 22.08 -30.36 -35.29
N SER A 475 22.57 -29.57 -34.37
CA SER A 475 23.65 -28.58 -34.57
C SER A 475 25.04 -29.19 -34.77
N GLY A 476 25.24 -30.45 -34.38
CA GLY A 476 26.51 -31.15 -34.43
C GLY A 476 27.56 -30.71 -33.37
N ASN A 477 27.26 -29.68 -32.58
CA ASN A 477 28.24 -29.06 -31.66
C ASN A 477 28.19 -29.62 -30.22
N GLU A 478 27.12 -30.30 -29.84
CA GLU A 478 26.90 -30.86 -28.53
C GLU A 478 26.29 -32.25 -28.61
N ALA A 479 26.68 -33.11 -27.68
CA ALA A 479 26.14 -34.46 -27.54
C ALA A 479 25.58 -34.66 -26.12
N VAL A 480 24.49 -35.38 -25.99
CA VAL A 480 23.96 -35.86 -24.73
C VAL A 480 24.51 -37.25 -24.48
N LEU A 481 25.37 -37.34 -23.46
CA LEU A 481 25.89 -38.63 -22.98
C LEU A 481 24.98 -39.15 -21.87
N THR A 482 24.39 -40.32 -22.07
CA THR A 482 23.56 -41.03 -21.10
C THR A 482 24.26 -42.33 -20.70
N VAL A 483 24.53 -42.48 -19.41
CA VAL A 483 25.11 -43.73 -18.87
C VAL A 483 24.16 -44.27 -17.82
N SER A 484 23.64 -45.47 -18.04
CA SER A 484 22.81 -46.18 -17.05
C SER A 484 23.52 -47.43 -16.52
N ILE A 485 23.53 -47.58 -15.20
CA ILE A 485 24.14 -48.72 -14.51
C ILE A 485 23.03 -49.36 -13.68
N ALA A 486 22.62 -50.58 -14.08
CA ALA A 486 21.59 -51.36 -13.43
C ALA A 486 22.22 -52.57 -12.77
N ASP A 487 21.85 -52.84 -11.52
CA ASP A 487 22.24 -53.97 -10.74
C ASP A 487 21.04 -54.86 -10.32
N THR A 488 21.28 -56.12 -9.99
CA THR A 488 20.28 -57.04 -9.41
C THR A 488 20.51 -57.22 -7.91
N GLY A 489 20.85 -56.15 -7.23
CA GLY A 489 21.17 -56.10 -5.80
C GLY A 489 19.95 -56.11 -4.89
N CYS A 490 20.18 -55.71 -3.64
CA CYS A 490 19.09 -55.66 -2.62
C CYS A 490 18.04 -54.58 -2.91
N GLY A 491 18.34 -53.62 -3.81
CA GLY A 491 17.48 -52.47 -4.04
C GLY A 491 17.33 -51.55 -2.82
N MET A 492 16.48 -50.55 -2.92
CA MET A 492 16.24 -49.54 -1.90
C MET A 492 14.74 -49.31 -1.70
N THR A 493 14.34 -48.91 -0.49
CA THR A 493 12.97 -48.45 -0.24
C THR A 493 12.74 -47.10 -0.94
N LYS A 494 11.48 -46.79 -1.22
CA LYS A 494 11.12 -45.55 -1.89
C LYS A 494 11.57 -44.34 -1.06
N GLU A 495 11.37 -44.37 0.24
CA GLU A 495 11.78 -43.34 1.17
C GLU A 495 13.30 -43.12 1.16
N PHE A 496 14.08 -44.22 1.07
CA PHE A 496 15.54 -44.12 1.01
C PHE A 496 16.01 -43.61 -0.35
N ALA A 497 15.39 -44.02 -1.46
CA ALA A 497 15.71 -43.58 -2.79
C ALA A 497 15.50 -42.06 -2.98
N GLU A 498 14.51 -41.46 -2.31
CA GLU A 498 14.31 -40.00 -2.31
C GLU A 498 15.46 -39.24 -1.61
N HIS A 499 16.22 -39.91 -0.72
CA HIS A 499 17.29 -39.31 0.08
C HIS A 499 18.68 -39.90 -0.22
N VAL A 500 18.84 -40.74 -1.25
CA VAL A 500 20.11 -41.42 -1.56
C VAL A 500 21.25 -40.46 -1.92
N PHE A 501 20.92 -39.24 -2.37
CA PHE A 501 21.87 -38.18 -2.70
C PHE A 501 22.13 -37.23 -1.52
N ASP A 502 21.47 -37.38 -0.39
CA ASP A 502 21.75 -36.59 0.81
C ASP A 502 23.04 -37.06 1.47
N ALA A 503 23.84 -36.13 1.99
CA ALA A 503 25.14 -36.45 2.60
C ALA A 503 24.97 -37.32 3.85
N PHE A 504 25.84 -38.32 4.02
CA PHE A 504 25.88 -39.27 5.14
C PHE A 504 24.63 -40.21 5.24
N THR A 505 23.81 -40.28 4.19
CA THR A 505 22.65 -41.14 4.16
C THR A 505 23.06 -42.59 3.87
N GLN A 506 22.65 -43.51 4.74
CA GLN A 506 22.92 -44.96 4.63
C GLN A 506 21.66 -45.73 5.03
N GLU A 507 21.25 -46.74 4.24
CA GLU A 507 20.17 -47.62 4.60
C GLU A 507 20.64 -48.63 5.64
N ARG A 508 20.03 -48.65 6.83
CA ARG A 508 20.35 -49.59 7.90
C ARG A 508 19.68 -50.96 7.64
N ASN A 509 20.26 -51.77 6.77
CA ASN A 509 19.82 -53.13 6.59
C ASN A 509 20.54 -54.06 7.57
N ARG A 510 19.79 -54.94 8.26
CA ARG A 510 20.27 -55.83 9.33
C ARG A 510 21.39 -56.83 8.93
N ASN A 511 21.69 -56.99 7.64
CA ASN A 511 22.66 -57.98 7.11
C ASN A 511 23.96 -57.38 6.59
N SER A 512 24.25 -56.07 6.76
CA SER A 512 25.40 -55.41 6.11
C SER A 512 26.42 -54.76 7.07
N ASP A 513 26.60 -55.33 8.28
CA ASP A 513 27.61 -54.79 9.25
C ASP A 513 29.07 -54.79 8.73
N SER A 514 29.37 -55.50 7.65
CA SER A 514 30.72 -55.59 7.07
C SER A 514 31.00 -54.69 5.86
N GLN A 515 30.02 -53.91 5.37
CA GLN A 515 30.11 -53.14 4.12
C GLN A 515 29.75 -51.67 4.29
N LYS A 516 30.17 -51.02 5.40
CA LYS A 516 29.97 -49.61 5.63
C LYS A 516 30.75 -48.76 4.61
N GLY A 517 30.08 -47.82 3.93
CA GLY A 517 30.69 -46.76 3.13
C GLY A 517 30.60 -45.44 3.88
N THR A 518 31.18 -44.38 3.34
CA THR A 518 31.18 -43.03 3.93
C THR A 518 29.81 -42.35 3.86
N GLY A 519 28.92 -42.78 2.96
CA GLY A 519 27.66 -42.10 2.66
C GLY A 519 27.81 -40.75 1.96
N LEU A 520 29.05 -40.42 1.52
CA LEU A 520 29.34 -39.18 0.81
C LEU A 520 29.45 -39.36 -0.71
N GLY A 521 29.79 -40.58 -1.19
CA GLY A 521 30.04 -40.81 -2.61
C GLY A 521 28.88 -40.40 -3.53
N MET A 522 27.63 -40.76 -3.17
CA MET A 522 26.47 -40.44 -3.99
C MET A 522 26.11 -38.93 -3.95
N SER A 523 26.28 -38.28 -2.81
CA SER A 523 26.09 -36.82 -2.70
C SER A 523 27.15 -36.04 -3.45
N ILE A 524 28.42 -36.50 -3.44
CA ILE A 524 29.51 -35.94 -4.24
C ILE A 524 29.18 -36.12 -5.74
N SER A 525 28.77 -37.32 -6.16
CA SER A 525 28.36 -37.60 -7.56
C SER A 525 27.25 -36.67 -8.03
N TYR A 526 26.22 -36.46 -7.21
CA TYR A 526 25.12 -35.55 -7.50
C TYR A 526 25.57 -34.10 -7.65
N LEU A 527 26.43 -33.61 -6.76
CA LEU A 527 26.97 -32.24 -6.83
C LEU A 527 27.88 -32.06 -8.05
N LEU A 528 28.75 -33.04 -8.36
CA LEU A 528 29.58 -33.00 -9.56
C LEU A 528 28.73 -32.95 -10.83
N MET A 529 27.73 -33.80 -10.94
CA MET A 529 26.82 -33.78 -12.09
C MET A 529 26.08 -32.46 -12.22
N THR A 530 25.61 -31.89 -11.10
CA THR A 530 24.95 -30.58 -11.09
C THR A 530 25.90 -29.46 -11.57
N GLN A 531 27.16 -29.47 -11.13
CA GLN A 531 28.16 -28.47 -11.58
C GLN A 531 28.56 -28.64 -13.03
N MET A 532 28.55 -29.88 -13.54
CA MET A 532 28.78 -30.17 -14.96
C MET A 532 27.58 -29.87 -15.85
N GLY A 533 26.46 -29.33 -15.28
CA GLY A 533 25.23 -29.05 -16.02
C GLY A 533 24.43 -30.30 -16.40
N GLY A 534 24.75 -31.45 -15.80
CA GLY A 534 24.07 -32.71 -15.99
C GLY A 534 23.09 -33.06 -14.87
N SER A 535 22.63 -34.30 -14.88
CA SER A 535 21.74 -34.85 -13.84
C SER A 535 22.05 -36.33 -13.55
N ILE A 536 21.67 -36.76 -12.35
CA ILE A 536 21.73 -38.16 -11.92
C ILE A 536 20.39 -38.52 -11.31
N THR A 537 19.82 -39.66 -11.72
CA THR A 537 18.55 -40.20 -11.24
C THR A 537 18.71 -41.64 -10.81
N VAL A 538 17.80 -42.11 -9.96
CA VAL A 538 17.78 -43.52 -9.50
C VAL A 538 16.37 -44.07 -9.58
N GLU A 539 16.25 -45.31 -10.03
CA GLU A 539 15.07 -46.13 -9.97
C GLU A 539 15.44 -47.41 -9.19
N SER A 540 14.74 -47.73 -8.12
CA SER A 540 15.06 -48.86 -7.28
C SER A 540 13.84 -49.43 -6.57
N GLU A 541 13.80 -50.76 -6.44
CA GLU A 541 12.77 -51.45 -5.67
C GLU A 541 13.44 -52.52 -4.77
N PRO A 542 12.99 -52.67 -3.51
CA PRO A 542 13.54 -53.68 -2.61
C PRO A 542 13.49 -55.10 -3.22
N GLY A 543 14.65 -55.76 -3.26
CA GLY A 543 14.81 -57.11 -3.80
C GLY A 543 14.89 -57.20 -5.34
N CYS A 544 14.72 -56.10 -6.05
CA CYS A 544 14.81 -56.08 -7.52
C CYS A 544 16.10 -55.46 -8.06
N GLY A 545 16.83 -54.71 -7.20
CA GLY A 545 18.03 -53.98 -7.56
C GLY A 545 17.82 -52.50 -7.78
N SER A 546 18.83 -51.83 -8.34
CA SER A 546 18.80 -50.39 -8.60
C SER A 546 19.33 -50.08 -10.00
N CYS A 547 18.80 -49.01 -10.58
CA CYS A 547 19.28 -48.43 -11.85
C CYS A 547 19.59 -46.93 -11.65
N PHE A 548 20.85 -46.61 -11.74
CA PHE A 548 21.31 -45.21 -11.73
C PHE A 548 21.52 -44.73 -13.16
N THR A 549 21.00 -43.57 -13.50
CA THR A 549 21.12 -42.95 -14.82
C THR A 549 21.78 -41.60 -14.70
N VAL A 550 22.92 -41.42 -15.35
CA VAL A 550 23.69 -40.17 -15.47
C VAL A 550 23.43 -39.59 -16.84
N ILE A 551 23.11 -38.29 -16.89
CA ILE A 551 22.88 -37.58 -18.15
C ILE A 551 23.70 -36.27 -18.09
N VAL A 552 24.51 -36.06 -19.11
CA VAL A 552 25.29 -34.81 -19.25
C VAL A 552 25.38 -34.38 -20.71
N THR A 553 25.26 -33.09 -20.95
CA THR A 553 25.44 -32.49 -22.27
C THR A 553 26.86 -31.95 -22.36
N LEU A 554 27.62 -32.43 -23.34
CA LEU A 554 29.04 -32.07 -23.52
C LEU A 554 29.25 -31.59 -24.97
N PRO A 555 30.16 -30.62 -25.20
CA PRO A 555 30.57 -30.23 -26.53
C PRO A 555 31.26 -31.38 -27.25
N THR A 556 30.98 -31.55 -28.53
CA THR A 556 31.70 -32.50 -29.44
C THR A 556 33.03 -31.91 -29.81
N VAL A 557 34.03 -32.76 -30.07
CA VAL A 557 35.33 -32.35 -30.65
C VAL A 557 35.19 -32.33 -32.15
N ALA A 558 35.57 -31.21 -32.79
CA ALA A 558 35.47 -31.08 -34.24
C ALA A 558 36.48 -32.04 -34.93
N ASN A 559 36.07 -32.65 -36.07
CA ASN A 559 36.93 -33.52 -36.85
C ASN A 559 38.24 -32.79 -37.24
N GLY A 560 39.38 -33.22 -36.66
CA GLY A 560 40.70 -32.62 -36.85
C GLY A 560 41.41 -32.15 -35.59
N ASP A 561 40.68 -31.97 -34.47
CA ASP A 561 41.21 -31.63 -33.14
C ASP A 561 41.34 -32.87 -32.22
N GLU A 562 41.25 -34.07 -32.76
CA GLU A 562 41.43 -35.31 -32.04
C GLU A 562 42.90 -35.40 -31.54
N PRO A 563 43.14 -35.57 -30.22
CA PRO A 563 44.49 -35.75 -29.74
C PRO A 563 45.07 -37.05 -30.32
N THR A 564 46.23 -36.95 -31.00
CA THR A 564 46.93 -38.13 -31.50
C THR A 564 47.29 -39.00 -30.30
N LEU A 565 46.95 -40.29 -30.35
CA LEU A 565 47.12 -41.33 -29.30
C LEU A 565 48.54 -41.44 -28.64
N ALA A 566 49.46 -40.52 -28.97
CA ALA A 566 50.82 -40.50 -28.42
C ALA A 566 51.03 -39.64 -27.16
N GLN A 567 49.99 -38.98 -26.62
CA GLN A 567 50.11 -38.10 -25.43
C GLN A 567 49.10 -38.42 -24.31
N ALA A 568 48.68 -39.65 -24.14
CA ALA A 568 47.98 -40.04 -22.92
C ALA A 568 48.99 -40.07 -21.76
N PRO A 569 48.84 -39.24 -20.70
CA PRO A 569 49.64 -39.39 -19.51
C PRO A 569 49.26 -40.72 -18.86
N SER A 570 50.22 -41.65 -18.77
CA SER A 570 50.06 -42.89 -18.00
C SER A 570 49.91 -42.53 -16.52
N LEU A 571 48.67 -42.49 -16.06
CA LEU A 571 48.33 -42.49 -14.65
C LEU A 571 48.61 -43.89 -14.11
N ILE A 572 49.79 -44.17 -13.63
CA ILE A 572 50.10 -45.16 -12.58
C ILE A 572 51.64 -45.17 -12.36
N SER A 573 52.14 -44.58 -11.27
CA SER A 573 52.97 -45.25 -10.27
C SER A 573 53.31 -44.28 -9.15
N PRO A 574 53.07 -44.59 -7.90
CA PRO A 574 53.75 -43.93 -6.80
C PRO A 574 55.15 -44.50 -6.71
N SER A 575 56.12 -43.79 -7.21
CA SER A 575 57.55 -44.09 -6.92
C SER A 575 57.81 -43.79 -5.45
N VAL A 576 58.04 -44.89 -4.74
CA VAL A 576 58.75 -44.88 -3.47
C VAL A 576 60.21 -44.69 -3.83
N GLU A 577 60.74 -43.48 -3.70
CA GLU A 577 62.24 -43.28 -3.64
C GLU A 577 62.61 -42.94 -2.21
N GLY A 578 63.59 -43.75 -1.74
CA GLY A 578 64.10 -43.76 -0.41
C GLY A 578 64.95 -42.54 -0.11
N ALA A 579 64.94 -42.19 1.14
CA ALA A 579 65.83 -41.26 1.77
C ALA A 579 67.20 -41.84 1.87
N GLU A 580 68.22 -41.25 1.20
CA GLU A 580 69.56 -41.27 1.63
C GLU A 580 70.11 -39.85 1.66
N GLY A 581 70.68 -39.52 2.81
CA GLY A 581 71.16 -38.21 3.16
C GLY A 581 72.52 -37.86 2.50
N ARG A 582 72.72 -36.57 2.37
CA ARG A 582 74.04 -35.94 2.54
C ARG A 582 73.85 -34.46 2.91
N GLY A 583 74.54 -34.11 4.00
CA GLY A 583 74.66 -32.77 4.51
C GLY A 583 75.53 -31.86 3.66
N GLY A 584 75.30 -30.58 3.80
CA GLY A 584 76.14 -29.53 3.21
C GLY A 584 75.69 -28.19 3.78
N THR A 585 76.46 -27.72 4.72
CA THR A 585 76.45 -26.37 5.29
C THR A 585 76.76 -25.32 4.24
N GLU A 586 76.07 -24.15 4.33
CA GLU A 586 76.67 -22.80 4.28
C GLU A 586 75.65 -21.72 4.35
N ARG A 587 75.69 -20.97 5.44
CA ARG A 587 75.88 -19.52 5.67
C ARG A 587 75.04 -18.57 4.83
N ALA A 588 74.11 -17.90 5.48
CA ALA A 588 74.11 -16.56 6.08
C ALA A 588 74.51 -15.39 5.16
N GLU A 589 73.64 -14.46 5.08
CA GLU A 589 73.69 -12.98 5.03
C GLU A 589 72.40 -12.51 4.37
N GLY A 590 71.48 -11.75 4.97
CA GLY A 590 71.66 -10.51 5.69
C GLY A 590 71.10 -9.39 4.81
N ALA A 591 69.93 -8.86 5.11
CA ALA A 591 69.65 -7.43 4.96
C ALA A 591 68.28 -7.07 5.55
N GLU A 592 68.41 -6.21 6.49
CA GLU A 592 67.43 -5.43 7.19
C GLU A 592 66.73 -4.37 6.29
N GLY A 593 65.63 -3.86 6.77
CA GLY A 593 65.07 -2.56 6.41
C GLY A 593 63.69 -2.68 5.83
N GLU A 594 62.64 -2.01 6.25
CA GLU A 594 62.53 -0.85 7.12
C GLU A 594 61.03 -0.67 7.41
N VAL A 595 60.74 -0.26 8.60
CA VAL A 595 59.44 0.14 9.15
C VAL A 595 59.08 1.54 8.63
N ALA A 596 57.79 1.79 8.31
CA ALA A 596 57.13 3.08 8.46
C ALA A 596 55.62 2.87 8.25
N GLU A 597 54.84 2.76 9.23
CA GLU A 597 54.05 3.74 10.00
C GLU A 597 53.65 5.01 9.22
N THR A 598 52.36 5.15 8.92
CA THR A 598 51.65 6.44 9.06
C THR A 598 50.13 6.21 9.19
N ALA A 599 49.70 6.43 10.41
CA ALA A 599 48.31 6.80 10.73
C ALA A 599 48.05 8.25 10.27
N ARG A 600 46.87 8.54 9.73
CA ARG A 600 46.26 9.87 9.83
C ARG A 600 44.73 9.81 9.94
N VAL A 601 44.30 10.22 11.08
CA VAL A 601 43.02 10.79 11.47
C VAL A 601 42.75 12.10 10.71
N ALA A 602 41.49 12.32 10.29
CA ALA A 602 40.88 13.65 10.11
C ALA A 602 39.38 13.42 10.08
N GLU A 603 38.66 13.71 11.16
CA GLU A 603 38.00 14.98 11.52
C GLU A 603 36.92 15.46 10.52
N ALA A 604 35.68 15.50 11.02
CA ALA A 604 34.51 16.20 10.47
C ALA A 604 34.65 17.72 10.66
N PRO A 605 33.90 18.54 9.92
CA PRO A 605 33.09 19.61 10.53
C PRO A 605 31.67 19.63 9.94
N GLY A 606 30.57 19.76 10.71
CA GLY A 606 30.16 21.04 11.25
C GLY A 606 29.02 21.62 10.42
N ALA A 607 27.76 21.52 10.85
CA ALA A 607 26.61 22.28 10.37
C ALA A 607 26.83 23.81 10.65
N PRO A 608 26.13 24.74 9.96
CA PRO A 608 24.88 25.21 10.50
C PRO A 608 23.86 25.71 9.44
N GLY A 609 22.59 25.91 9.88
CA GLY A 609 21.56 26.69 9.23
C GLY A 609 20.21 26.02 9.27
#